data_4d963d5ff627fad6dd485fa599818537
#
_entry.id   4d963d5ff627fad6dd485fa599818537
#
_cell.length_a   1.000
_cell.length_b   1.000
_cell.length_c   1.000
_cell.angle_alpha   90.00
_cell.angle_beta   90.00
_cell.angle_gamma   90.00
#
_symmetry.space_group_name_H-M   'P 1'
#
loop_
_entity.id
_entity.type
_entity.pdbx_description
1 polymer ?
#
loop_
_entity_poly.entity_id
_entity_poly.type
_entity_poly.pdbx_seq_one_letter_code
_entity_poly.pdbx_strand_id
1 'polypeptide(L)'
;MSTITLEASSSTVRRLIISLSDHPGADIVIRSQDSLNIQVPKNYIVNSSPVICGLVQKASDSPSNANAGVSLSVIQLPESGEILHCLLTFIFPVTPRTPSTLEEIMELLSVAQKYQMGTALVHIRASVAQQNLLPTRLEPALRIYALAQKYGLRQEALQTARTISKYPMTIEDFDNKLDIMPGASLYELWKYHERVRAVLASDLAEFTVEAQRGKGKRSGAEDSDR
;
A
#
# COMPACT_ATOMS: atom_id res chain seq x y z
N MET A 1 21.40 19.31 20.89
CA MET A 1 21.77 17.94 20.47
C MET A 1 20.82 17.41 19.37
N SER A 2 20.46 18.23 18.37
CA SER A 2 19.44 17.86 17.38
C SER A 2 19.91 17.90 15.92
N THR A 3 21.21 18.10 15.70
CA THR A 3 21.75 18.31 14.35
C THR A 3 22.38 17.07 13.71
N ILE A 4 22.60 16.00 14.47
CA ILE A 4 23.32 14.82 13.97
C ILE A 4 22.39 13.84 13.23
N THR A 5 21.10 13.83 13.52
CA THR A 5 20.14 12.86 12.94
C THR A 5 19.73 13.23 11.50
N LEU A 6 19.71 14.52 11.15
CA LEU A 6 19.36 15.00 9.81
C LEU A 6 20.47 14.77 8.77
N GLU A 7 21.74 14.86 9.18
CA GLU A 7 22.87 14.61 8.28
C GLU A 7 23.06 13.13 7.95
N ALA A 8 22.78 12.22 8.88
CA ALA A 8 22.87 10.79 8.65
C ALA A 8 21.82 10.32 7.63
N SER A 9 20.59 10.80 7.70
CA SER A 9 19.54 10.50 6.69
C SER A 9 19.91 11.03 5.31
N SER A 10 20.41 12.27 5.23
CA SER A 10 20.81 12.88 3.96
C SER A 10 22.01 12.16 3.32
N SER A 11 22.99 11.71 4.11
CA SER A 11 24.16 11.00 3.59
C SER A 11 23.81 9.57 3.13
N THR A 12 22.87 8.88 3.79
CA THR A 12 22.42 7.55 3.39
C THR A 12 21.61 7.61 2.09
N VAL A 13 20.74 8.61 1.95
CA VAL A 13 19.98 8.84 0.71
C VAL A 13 20.93 9.16 -0.45
N ARG A 14 21.94 10.01 -0.26
CA ARG A 14 22.95 10.31 -1.28
C ARG A 14 23.76 9.08 -1.71
N ARG A 15 24.15 8.20 -0.78
CA ARG A 15 24.87 6.95 -1.11
C ARG A 15 24.02 5.96 -1.90
N LEU A 16 22.74 5.83 -1.58
CA LEU A 16 21.82 4.94 -2.30
C LEU A 16 21.52 5.44 -3.72
N ILE A 17 21.48 6.76 -3.94
CA ILE A 17 21.28 7.38 -5.23
C ILE A 17 22.48 7.09 -6.16
N ILE A 18 23.70 7.11 -5.65
CA ILE A 18 24.90 6.80 -6.40
C ILE A 18 24.83 5.38 -6.98
N SER A 19 24.32 4.40 -6.26
CA SER A 19 24.22 3.01 -6.72
C SER A 19 23.25 2.78 -7.89
N LEU A 20 22.19 3.59 -8.01
CA LEU A 20 21.26 3.58 -9.15
C LEU A 20 21.73 4.48 -10.28
N SER A 21 22.39 5.62 -9.97
CA SER A 21 22.88 6.60 -10.94
C SER A 21 24.11 6.14 -11.71
N ASP A 22 24.86 5.16 -11.20
CA ASP A 22 26.09 4.64 -11.83
C ASP A 22 25.83 3.45 -12.79
N HIS A 23 24.57 3.21 -13.17
CA HIS A 23 24.26 2.12 -14.08
C HIS A 23 24.81 2.43 -15.48
N PRO A 24 25.74 1.63 -16.00
CA PRO A 24 26.25 1.82 -17.38
C PRO A 24 25.09 1.61 -18.35
N GLY A 25 24.70 2.66 -19.07
CA GLY A 25 23.57 2.64 -20.00
C GLY A 25 22.35 3.40 -19.52
N ALA A 26 22.46 4.23 -18.46
CA ALA A 26 21.42 5.19 -18.12
C ALA A 26 21.22 6.20 -19.25
N ASP A 27 20.02 6.29 -19.78
CA ASP A 27 19.65 7.10 -20.94
C ASP A 27 18.46 8.05 -20.66
N ILE A 28 17.89 7.97 -19.46
CA ILE A 28 16.87 8.92 -18.98
C ILE A 28 17.16 9.41 -17.55
N VAL A 29 16.65 10.58 -17.22
CA VAL A 29 16.70 11.15 -15.87
C VAL A 29 15.28 11.29 -15.33
N ILE A 30 15.02 10.68 -14.19
CA ILE A 30 13.80 10.91 -13.41
C ILE A 30 14.14 11.98 -12.37
N ARG A 31 13.41 13.12 -12.43
CA ARG A 31 13.55 14.22 -11.47
C ARG A 31 12.38 14.20 -10.50
N SER A 32 12.66 14.14 -9.23
CA SER A 32 11.68 14.22 -8.15
C SER A 32 11.22 15.65 -7.86
N GLN A 33 10.20 15.80 -7.01
CA GLN A 33 9.71 17.10 -6.55
C GLN A 33 10.78 17.88 -5.78
N ASP A 34 11.62 17.23 -5.00
CA ASP A 34 12.74 17.78 -4.25
C ASP A 34 14.02 17.94 -5.09
N SER A 35 13.87 17.98 -6.42
CA SER A 35 14.94 18.21 -7.40
C SER A 35 16.05 17.15 -7.41
N LEU A 36 15.80 15.96 -6.87
CA LEU A 36 16.71 14.84 -6.98
C LEU A 36 16.66 14.27 -8.39
N ASN A 37 17.82 14.05 -9.00
CA ASN A 37 17.94 13.44 -10.30
C ASN A 37 18.40 11.99 -10.16
N ILE A 38 17.58 11.05 -10.65
CA ILE A 38 17.88 9.61 -10.67
C ILE A 38 18.08 9.22 -12.14
N GLN A 39 19.29 8.83 -12.49
CA GLN A 39 19.62 8.35 -13.83
C GLN A 39 19.32 6.85 -13.94
N VAL A 40 18.56 6.45 -14.94
CA VAL A 40 18.10 5.07 -15.09
C VAL A 40 18.06 4.66 -16.57
N PRO A 41 18.26 3.36 -16.87
CA PRO A 41 18.03 2.86 -18.22
C PRO A 41 16.54 2.85 -18.55
N LYS A 42 16.20 3.41 -19.71
CA LYS A 42 14.84 3.55 -20.22
C LYS A 42 14.08 2.22 -20.29
N ASN A 43 14.75 1.17 -20.73
CA ASN A 43 14.16 -0.15 -20.91
C ASN A 43 13.52 -0.72 -19.64
N TYR A 44 14.13 -0.56 -18.47
CA TYR A 44 13.56 -1.01 -17.19
C TYR A 44 12.26 -0.27 -16.85
N ILE A 45 12.26 1.05 -17.03
CA ILE A 45 11.12 1.90 -16.71
C ILE A 45 9.95 1.66 -17.65
N VAL A 46 10.23 1.61 -18.96
CA VAL A 46 9.18 1.42 -19.99
C VAL A 46 8.50 0.06 -19.83
N ASN A 47 9.25 -0.99 -19.49
CA ASN A 47 8.69 -2.32 -19.27
C ASN A 47 7.91 -2.44 -17.94
N SER A 48 8.24 -1.59 -16.97
CA SER A 48 7.66 -1.69 -15.62
C SER A 48 6.44 -0.80 -15.41
N SER A 49 6.29 0.28 -16.20
CA SER A 49 5.23 1.28 -16.05
C SER A 49 4.73 1.81 -17.39
N PRO A 50 3.51 1.46 -17.79
CA PRO A 50 2.90 2.02 -19.01
C PRO A 50 2.67 3.53 -18.91
N VAL A 51 2.42 4.04 -17.69
CA VAL A 51 2.21 5.48 -17.47
C VAL A 51 3.52 6.25 -17.67
N ILE A 52 4.63 5.80 -17.07
CA ILE A 52 5.92 6.45 -17.25
C ILE A 52 6.41 6.27 -18.69
N CYS A 53 6.13 5.14 -19.33
CA CYS A 53 6.41 4.93 -20.75
C CYS A 53 5.79 6.05 -21.61
N GLY A 54 4.52 6.39 -21.37
CA GLY A 54 3.85 7.49 -22.06
C GLY A 54 4.49 8.88 -21.78
N LEU A 55 5.01 9.10 -20.57
CA LEU A 55 5.72 10.34 -20.24
C LEU A 55 7.09 10.41 -20.94
N VAL A 56 7.81 9.29 -21.03
CA VAL A 56 9.09 9.19 -21.78
C VAL A 56 8.88 9.51 -23.25
N GLN A 57 7.84 8.96 -23.88
CA GLN A 57 7.52 9.21 -25.27
C GLN A 57 7.23 10.71 -25.52
N LYS A 58 6.40 11.31 -24.70
CA LYS A 58 6.09 12.76 -24.76
C LYS A 58 7.32 13.64 -24.60
N ALA A 59 8.23 13.28 -23.68
CA ALA A 59 9.48 14.00 -23.47
C ALA A 59 10.44 13.88 -24.65
N SER A 60 10.42 12.75 -25.36
CA SER A 60 11.22 12.51 -26.58
C SER A 60 10.70 13.29 -27.78
N ASP A 61 9.38 13.51 -27.86
CA ASP A 61 8.71 14.21 -28.97
C ASP A 61 8.78 15.74 -28.83
N SER A 62 9.29 16.26 -27.71
CA SER A 62 9.38 17.73 -27.50
C SER A 62 10.55 18.32 -28.29
N PRO A 63 10.30 19.34 -29.15
CA PRO A 63 11.31 19.92 -30.06
C PRO A 63 12.47 20.66 -29.40
N SER A 64 12.40 20.90 -28.09
CA SER A 64 13.46 21.58 -27.33
C SER A 64 14.75 20.74 -27.18
N ASN A 65 14.75 19.46 -27.50
CA ASN A 65 15.92 18.58 -27.36
C ASN A 65 16.72 18.39 -28.69
N ALA A 66 16.31 19.03 -29.80
CA ALA A 66 16.88 18.78 -31.11
C ALA A 66 18.29 19.38 -31.34
N ASN A 67 18.81 20.24 -30.44
CA ASN A 67 20.07 20.97 -30.64
C ASN A 67 21.15 20.77 -29.59
N ALA A 68 21.00 19.86 -28.62
CA ALA A 68 22.04 19.57 -27.63
C ALA A 68 22.50 18.12 -27.80
N GLY A 69 23.78 17.91 -28.08
CA GLY A 69 24.38 16.58 -28.15
C GLY A 69 24.07 15.80 -26.87
N VAL A 70 23.73 14.51 -27.05
CA VAL A 70 23.43 13.50 -26.00
C VAL A 70 22.81 14.10 -24.70
N SER A 71 21.72 14.83 -24.80
CA SER A 71 20.99 15.26 -23.60
C SER A 71 20.05 14.14 -23.18
N LEU A 72 20.26 13.61 -21.97
CA LEU A 72 19.36 12.64 -21.36
C LEU A 72 17.95 13.24 -21.26
N SER A 73 16.91 12.50 -21.67
CA SER A 73 15.53 12.94 -21.49
C SER A 73 15.19 13.04 -20.01
N VAL A 74 14.74 14.21 -19.56
CA VAL A 74 14.36 14.46 -18.16
C VAL A 74 12.86 14.34 -18.01
N ILE A 75 12.42 13.48 -17.09
CA ILE A 75 11.01 13.30 -16.73
C ILE A 75 10.84 13.79 -15.29
N GLN A 76 9.98 14.78 -15.09
CA GLN A 76 9.69 15.27 -13.75
C GLN A 76 8.47 14.55 -13.17
N LEU A 77 8.64 14.01 -11.95
CA LEU A 77 7.59 13.36 -11.17
C LEU A 77 7.34 14.16 -9.88
N PRO A 78 6.09 14.25 -9.41
CA PRO A 78 5.73 15.05 -8.23
C PRO A 78 6.04 14.37 -6.89
N GLU A 79 6.54 13.15 -6.90
CA GLU A 79 6.91 12.40 -5.71
C GLU A 79 8.28 12.82 -5.18
N SER A 80 8.53 12.56 -3.89
CA SER A 80 9.84 12.78 -3.27
C SER A 80 10.89 11.81 -3.83
N GLY A 81 12.15 12.24 -3.82
CA GLY A 81 13.27 11.42 -4.30
C GLY A 81 13.44 10.14 -3.49
N GLU A 82 13.12 10.17 -2.21
CA GLU A 82 13.19 9.00 -1.34
C GLU A 82 12.18 7.91 -1.75
N ILE A 83 10.93 8.29 -2.00
CA ILE A 83 9.87 7.39 -2.45
C ILE A 83 10.17 6.84 -3.84
N LEU A 84 10.59 7.72 -4.79
CA LEU A 84 10.97 7.28 -6.14
C LEU A 84 12.16 6.33 -6.11
N HIS A 85 13.18 6.63 -5.32
CA HIS A 85 14.33 5.75 -5.17
C HIS A 85 13.92 4.39 -4.62
N CYS A 86 13.14 4.34 -3.53
CA CYS A 86 12.66 3.11 -2.94
C CYS A 86 11.83 2.30 -3.96
N LEU A 87 10.92 2.95 -4.69
CA LEU A 87 10.09 2.32 -5.71
C LEU A 87 10.93 1.70 -6.83
N LEU A 88 11.95 2.40 -7.29
CA LEU A 88 12.85 1.93 -8.35
C LEU A 88 13.66 0.70 -7.93
N THR A 89 14.04 0.57 -6.65
CA THR A 89 14.75 -0.62 -6.16
C THR A 89 13.95 -1.92 -6.32
N PHE A 90 12.62 -1.85 -6.44
CA PHE A 90 11.78 -3.03 -6.70
C PHE A 90 11.75 -3.44 -8.20
N ILE A 91 12.28 -2.60 -9.07
CA ILE A 91 12.29 -2.83 -10.53
C ILE A 91 13.68 -3.21 -11.02
N PHE A 92 14.69 -2.59 -10.42
CA PHE A 92 16.09 -2.84 -10.79
C PHE A 92 16.65 -4.08 -10.10
N PRO A 93 17.67 -4.75 -10.70
CA PRO A 93 18.33 -5.90 -10.10
C PRO A 93 19.30 -5.47 -8.98
N VAL A 94 18.80 -4.71 -8.01
CA VAL A 94 19.51 -4.27 -6.80
C VAL A 94 18.78 -4.80 -5.59
N THR A 95 19.44 -4.83 -4.45
CA THR A 95 18.79 -5.20 -3.18
C THR A 95 17.70 -4.17 -2.87
N PRO A 96 16.41 -4.57 -2.81
CA PRO A 96 15.34 -3.64 -2.52
C PRO A 96 15.53 -2.98 -1.15
N ARG A 97 15.34 -1.66 -1.10
CA ARG A 97 15.23 -0.97 0.18
C ARG A 97 13.94 -1.37 0.85
N THR A 98 14.03 -1.92 2.06
CA THR A 98 12.87 -2.27 2.86
C THR A 98 12.30 -0.99 3.49
N PRO A 99 11.02 -0.64 3.21
CA PRO A 99 10.38 0.49 3.87
C PRO A 99 10.28 0.24 5.39
N SER A 100 10.47 1.27 6.19
CA SER A 100 10.61 1.17 7.64
C SER A 100 9.32 1.48 8.40
N THR A 101 8.40 2.23 7.79
CA THR A 101 7.14 2.64 8.41
C THR A 101 5.93 2.21 7.60
N LEU A 102 4.80 2.09 8.27
CA LEU A 102 3.53 1.76 7.62
C LEU A 102 3.11 2.86 6.63
N GLU A 103 3.35 4.11 6.99
CA GLU A 103 3.08 5.29 6.17
C GLU A 103 3.88 5.24 4.85
N GLU A 104 5.18 4.95 4.94
CA GLU A 104 6.05 4.79 3.77
C GLU A 104 5.56 3.66 2.85
N ILE A 105 5.14 2.53 3.42
CA ILE A 105 4.58 1.41 2.66
C ILE A 105 3.31 1.83 1.92
N MET A 106 2.39 2.50 2.59
CA MET A 106 1.12 2.93 1.98
C MET A 106 1.35 3.98 0.89
N GLU A 107 2.30 4.88 1.09
CA GLU A 107 2.70 5.85 0.07
C GLU A 107 3.33 5.16 -1.15
N LEU A 108 4.25 4.22 -0.94
CA LEU A 108 4.85 3.42 -2.01
C LEU A 108 3.80 2.63 -2.81
N LEU A 109 2.84 2.00 -2.14
CA LEU A 109 1.73 1.30 -2.80
C LEU A 109 0.88 2.25 -3.64
N SER A 110 0.57 3.45 -3.11
CA SER A 110 -0.19 4.48 -3.84
C SER A 110 0.56 4.93 -5.09
N VAL A 111 1.86 5.22 -4.98
CA VAL A 111 2.70 5.66 -6.10
C VAL A 111 2.86 4.54 -7.13
N ALA A 112 3.10 3.30 -6.69
CA ALA A 112 3.17 2.14 -7.57
C ALA A 112 1.84 1.90 -8.32
N GLN A 113 0.70 2.11 -7.66
CA GLN A 113 -0.63 2.03 -8.29
C GLN A 113 -0.85 3.17 -9.28
N LYS A 114 -0.48 4.41 -8.94
CA LYS A 114 -0.57 5.58 -9.81
C LYS A 114 0.18 5.37 -11.13
N TYR A 115 1.38 4.80 -11.07
CA TYR A 115 2.20 4.52 -12.25
C TYR A 115 1.96 3.13 -12.85
N GLN A 116 0.97 2.38 -12.35
CA GLN A 116 0.60 1.04 -12.82
C GLN A 116 1.80 0.06 -12.84
N MET A 117 2.62 0.10 -11.79
CA MET A 117 3.83 -0.72 -11.66
C MET A 117 3.50 -2.07 -11.01
N GLY A 118 2.94 -3.00 -11.78
CA GLY A 118 2.42 -4.29 -11.27
C GLY A 118 3.46 -5.11 -10.51
N THR A 119 4.67 -5.22 -11.02
CA THR A 119 5.77 -5.95 -10.36
C THR A 119 6.13 -5.32 -9.01
N ALA A 120 6.28 -3.99 -8.94
CA ALA A 120 6.56 -3.30 -7.70
C ALA A 120 5.44 -3.50 -6.67
N LEU A 121 4.16 -3.41 -7.07
CA LEU A 121 3.00 -3.68 -6.20
C LEU A 121 3.07 -5.07 -5.57
N VAL A 122 3.39 -6.11 -6.35
CA VAL A 122 3.52 -7.48 -5.84
C VAL A 122 4.64 -7.58 -4.82
N HIS A 123 5.81 -7.02 -5.10
CA HIS A 123 6.96 -7.07 -4.21
C HIS A 123 6.74 -6.27 -2.91
N ILE A 124 6.16 -5.06 -2.99
CA ILE A 124 5.84 -4.25 -1.81
C ILE A 124 4.84 -5.00 -0.92
N ARG A 125 3.78 -5.58 -1.48
CA ARG A 125 2.81 -6.39 -0.72
C ARG A 125 3.43 -7.63 -0.07
N ALA A 126 4.33 -8.30 -0.78
CA ALA A 126 5.07 -9.44 -0.23
C ALA A 126 5.96 -9.02 0.96
N SER A 127 6.62 -7.86 0.89
CA SER A 127 7.45 -7.35 1.98
C SER A 127 6.61 -7.00 3.23
N VAL A 128 5.40 -6.46 3.04
CA VAL A 128 4.43 -6.21 4.13
C VAL A 128 4.04 -7.51 4.85
N ALA A 129 3.75 -8.56 4.09
CA ALA A 129 3.40 -9.87 4.64
C ALA A 129 4.57 -10.49 5.44
N GLN A 130 5.79 -10.37 4.94
CA GLN A 130 7.00 -10.88 5.61
C GLN A 130 7.32 -10.15 6.91
N GLN A 131 7.02 -8.87 7.02
CA GLN A 131 7.26 -8.05 8.22
C GLN A 131 6.19 -8.23 9.31
N ASN A 132 5.23 -9.16 9.13
CA ASN A 132 4.10 -9.35 10.05
C ASN A 132 3.30 -8.07 10.34
N LEU A 133 3.27 -7.14 9.38
CA LEU A 133 2.49 -5.90 9.47
C LEU A 133 0.99 -6.12 9.23
N LEU A 134 0.58 -7.38 9.02
CA LEU A 134 -0.82 -7.74 8.94
C LEU A 134 -1.48 -7.54 10.32
N PRO A 135 -2.59 -6.82 10.38
CA PRO A 135 -3.21 -6.48 11.65
C PRO A 135 -3.81 -7.72 12.31
N THR A 136 -3.35 -8.04 13.51
CA THR A 136 -3.87 -9.11 14.35
C THR A 136 -4.80 -8.58 15.47
N ARG A 137 -4.96 -7.26 15.56
CA ARG A 137 -5.78 -6.56 16.57
C ARG A 137 -6.57 -5.44 15.90
N LEU A 138 -7.62 -4.97 16.57
CA LEU A 138 -8.49 -3.90 16.09
C LEU A 138 -7.73 -2.59 15.86
N GLU A 139 -6.94 -2.15 16.82
CA GLU A 139 -6.26 -0.85 16.80
C GLU A 139 -5.29 -0.70 15.60
N PRO A 140 -4.32 -1.61 15.35
CA PRO A 140 -3.50 -1.52 14.14
C PRO A 140 -4.32 -1.69 12.85
N ALA A 141 -5.41 -2.47 12.86
CA ALA A 141 -6.27 -2.61 11.69
C ALA A 141 -6.95 -1.29 11.33
N LEU A 142 -7.47 -0.55 12.30
CA LEU A 142 -8.07 0.76 12.07
C LEU A 142 -7.07 1.77 11.50
N ARG A 143 -5.82 1.75 11.97
CA ARG A 143 -4.76 2.62 11.44
C ARG A 143 -4.44 2.29 9.99
N ILE A 144 -4.29 1.00 9.64
CA ILE A 144 -4.07 0.56 8.26
C ILE A 144 -5.24 0.96 7.37
N TYR A 145 -6.48 0.77 7.83
CA TYR A 145 -7.68 1.17 7.08
C TYR A 145 -7.68 2.69 6.82
N ALA A 146 -7.41 3.50 7.84
CA ALA A 146 -7.35 4.96 7.71
C ALA A 146 -6.30 5.41 6.67
N LEU A 147 -5.10 4.85 6.74
CA LEU A 147 -4.03 5.13 5.77
C LEU A 147 -4.39 4.64 4.37
N ALA A 148 -4.97 3.44 4.24
CA ALA A 148 -5.40 2.92 2.95
C ALA A 148 -6.46 3.82 2.29
N GLN A 149 -7.38 4.38 3.07
CA GLN A 149 -8.35 5.38 2.59
C GLN A 149 -7.67 6.69 2.18
N LYS A 150 -6.73 7.19 2.99
CA LYS A 150 -5.96 8.41 2.71
C LYS A 150 -5.21 8.30 1.37
N TYR A 151 -4.63 7.15 1.10
CA TYR A 151 -3.83 6.90 -0.10
C TYR A 151 -4.63 6.27 -1.27
N GLY A 152 -5.94 6.08 -1.15
CA GLY A 152 -6.80 5.54 -2.20
C GLY A 152 -6.58 4.05 -2.51
N LEU A 153 -6.06 3.29 -1.56
CA LEU A 153 -5.73 1.86 -1.68
C LEU A 153 -6.95 0.98 -1.37
N ARG A 154 -7.85 0.84 -2.34
CA ARG A 154 -9.14 0.13 -2.15
C ARG A 154 -8.98 -1.33 -1.74
N GLN A 155 -7.99 -2.04 -2.26
CA GLN A 155 -7.76 -3.45 -1.95
C GLN A 155 -7.33 -3.63 -0.50
N GLU A 156 -6.39 -2.84 -0.04
CA GLU A 156 -5.87 -2.82 1.33
C GLU A 156 -6.96 -2.40 2.32
N ALA A 157 -7.74 -1.39 1.98
CA ALA A 157 -8.89 -0.96 2.78
C ALA A 157 -9.94 -2.07 2.92
N LEU A 158 -10.28 -2.78 1.84
CA LEU A 158 -11.26 -3.87 1.88
C LEU A 158 -10.76 -5.06 2.71
N GLN A 159 -9.50 -5.47 2.54
CA GLN A 159 -8.90 -6.54 3.33
C GLN A 159 -8.88 -6.20 4.82
N THR A 160 -8.54 -4.96 5.14
CA THR A 160 -8.47 -4.48 6.52
C THR A 160 -9.87 -4.36 7.13
N ALA A 161 -10.87 -3.89 6.39
CA ALA A 161 -12.27 -3.85 6.84
C ALA A 161 -12.80 -5.25 7.21
N ARG A 162 -12.44 -6.29 6.42
CA ARG A 162 -12.76 -7.68 6.74
C ARG A 162 -12.09 -8.16 8.03
N THR A 163 -10.89 -7.68 8.31
CA THR A 163 -10.19 -7.99 9.57
C THR A 163 -10.87 -7.29 10.74
N ILE A 164 -11.19 -6.01 10.60
CA ILE A 164 -11.89 -5.20 11.60
C ILE A 164 -13.24 -5.82 11.98
N SER A 165 -13.99 -6.34 11.00
CA SER A 165 -15.31 -6.93 11.26
C SER A 165 -15.31 -8.17 12.17
N LYS A 166 -14.13 -8.77 12.43
CA LYS A 166 -13.98 -9.88 13.38
C LYS A 166 -13.93 -9.44 14.84
N TYR A 167 -13.79 -8.14 15.10
CA TYR A 167 -13.67 -7.57 16.44
C TYR A 167 -14.89 -6.73 16.79
N PRO A 168 -15.31 -6.68 18.06
CA PRO A 168 -16.25 -5.66 18.51
C PRO A 168 -15.63 -4.28 18.31
N MET A 169 -16.43 -3.33 17.84
CA MET A 169 -15.99 -1.98 17.50
C MET A 169 -16.92 -0.98 18.19
N THR A 170 -16.35 0.03 18.82
CA THR A 170 -17.05 1.14 19.48
C THR A 170 -16.62 2.46 18.85
N ILE A 171 -17.36 3.53 19.13
CA ILE A 171 -17.03 4.88 18.63
C ILE A 171 -15.69 5.36 19.23
N GLU A 172 -15.38 4.98 20.46
CA GLU A 172 -14.15 5.36 21.18
C GLU A 172 -12.88 4.82 20.50
N ASP A 173 -12.99 3.71 19.74
CA ASP A 173 -11.86 3.16 18.98
C ASP A 173 -11.36 4.10 17.87
N PHE A 174 -12.13 5.14 17.53
CA PHE A 174 -11.81 6.08 16.46
C PHE A 174 -11.20 7.39 16.93
N ASP A 175 -11.21 7.71 18.23
CA ASP A 175 -10.82 9.03 18.77
C ASP A 175 -9.47 9.54 18.27
N ASN A 176 -8.49 8.66 18.13
CA ASN A 176 -7.13 9.03 17.67
C ASN A 176 -6.92 8.87 16.15
N LYS A 177 -7.98 8.58 15.37
CA LYS A 177 -7.88 8.24 13.95
C LYS A 177 -8.73 9.14 13.06
N LEU A 178 -9.56 9.98 13.67
CA LEU A 178 -10.42 10.93 12.96
C LEU A 178 -9.62 11.97 12.17
N ASP A 179 -8.42 12.32 12.62
CA ASP A 179 -7.53 13.26 11.93
C ASP A 179 -6.98 12.70 10.60
N ILE A 180 -6.92 11.37 10.47
CA ILE A 180 -6.34 10.69 9.32
C ILE A 180 -7.42 10.22 8.36
N MET A 181 -8.62 9.88 8.87
CA MET A 181 -9.68 9.23 8.12
C MET A 181 -10.82 10.19 7.80
N PRO A 182 -11.21 10.34 6.51
CA PRO A 182 -12.40 11.09 6.14
C PRO A 182 -13.66 10.53 6.84
N GLY A 183 -14.54 11.40 7.34
CA GLY A 183 -15.76 10.97 8.03
C GLY A 183 -16.67 10.06 7.20
N ALA A 184 -16.69 10.25 5.87
CA ALA A 184 -17.39 9.36 4.95
C ALA A 184 -16.83 7.93 4.99
N SER A 185 -15.51 7.77 5.04
CA SER A 185 -14.86 6.46 5.11
C SER A 185 -15.11 5.77 6.45
N LEU A 186 -15.19 6.54 7.52
CA LEU A 186 -15.59 6.04 8.85
C LEU A 186 -17.02 5.49 8.82
N TYR A 187 -17.95 6.27 8.25
CA TYR A 187 -19.34 5.87 8.12
C TYR A 187 -19.51 4.57 7.29
N GLU A 188 -18.79 4.47 6.18
CA GLU A 188 -18.83 3.26 5.34
C GLU A 188 -18.25 2.04 6.06
N LEU A 189 -17.18 2.19 6.85
CA LEU A 189 -16.62 1.12 7.66
C LEU A 189 -17.61 0.67 8.74
N TRP A 190 -18.22 1.63 9.47
CA TRP A 190 -19.24 1.35 10.49
C TRP A 190 -20.41 0.60 9.89
N LYS A 191 -20.97 1.09 8.80
CA LYS A 191 -22.09 0.47 8.09
C LYS A 191 -21.76 -0.95 7.57
N TYR A 192 -20.53 -1.17 7.12
CA TYR A 192 -20.04 -2.49 6.73
C TYR A 192 -19.99 -3.43 7.94
N HIS A 193 -19.42 -2.97 9.04
CA HIS A 193 -19.33 -3.74 10.29
C HIS A 193 -20.69 -4.13 10.83
N GLU A 194 -21.67 -3.21 10.88
CA GLU A 194 -23.03 -3.49 11.31
C GLU A 194 -23.72 -4.54 10.43
N ARG A 195 -23.56 -4.45 9.11
CA ARG A 195 -24.10 -5.46 8.19
C ARG A 195 -23.51 -6.85 8.43
N VAL A 196 -22.19 -6.96 8.60
CA VAL A 196 -21.55 -8.24 8.89
C VAL A 196 -22.03 -8.81 10.21
N ARG A 197 -22.19 -8.00 11.25
CA ARG A 197 -22.71 -8.44 12.54
C ARG A 197 -24.16 -8.91 12.45
N ALA A 198 -25.00 -8.24 11.69
CA ALA A 198 -26.39 -8.62 11.48
C ALA A 198 -26.50 -10.00 10.79
N VAL A 199 -25.70 -10.25 9.76
CA VAL A 199 -25.65 -11.54 9.07
C VAL A 199 -25.16 -12.63 10.03
N LEU A 200 -24.09 -12.44 10.76
CA LEU A 200 -23.57 -13.41 11.72
C LEU A 200 -24.58 -13.72 12.83
N ALA A 201 -25.31 -12.71 13.31
CA ALA A 201 -26.35 -12.90 14.32
C ALA A 201 -27.52 -13.75 13.77
N SER A 202 -27.91 -13.54 12.52
CA SER A 202 -28.94 -14.36 11.85
C SER A 202 -28.50 -15.81 11.70
N ASP A 203 -27.29 -16.03 11.21
CA ASP A 203 -26.74 -17.39 11.01
C ASP A 203 -26.62 -18.14 12.35
N LEU A 204 -26.17 -17.47 13.41
CA LEU A 204 -26.11 -18.04 14.76
C LEU A 204 -27.51 -18.40 15.31
N ALA A 205 -28.51 -17.54 15.06
CA ALA A 205 -29.89 -17.82 15.48
C ALA A 205 -30.46 -19.07 14.77
N GLU A 206 -30.24 -19.22 13.47
CA GLU A 206 -30.63 -20.39 12.71
C GLU A 206 -29.95 -21.67 13.22
N PHE A 207 -28.63 -21.59 13.46
CA PHE A 207 -27.86 -22.72 13.96
C PHE A 207 -28.32 -23.17 15.38
N THR A 208 -28.68 -22.23 16.25
CA THR A 208 -29.19 -22.56 17.58
C THR A 208 -30.57 -23.24 17.52
N VAL A 209 -31.43 -22.81 16.61
CA VAL A 209 -32.75 -23.44 16.39
C VAL A 209 -32.61 -24.85 15.85
N GLU A 210 -31.73 -25.09 14.91
CA GLU A 210 -31.45 -26.43 14.37
C GLU A 210 -30.83 -27.35 15.44
N ALA A 211 -29.91 -26.87 16.24
CA ALA A 211 -29.30 -27.62 17.33
C ALA A 211 -30.33 -28.03 18.40
N GLN A 212 -31.31 -27.18 18.69
CA GLN A 212 -32.39 -27.50 19.60
C GLN A 212 -33.37 -28.53 18.99
N ARG A 213 -33.71 -28.44 17.70
CA ARG A 213 -34.53 -29.44 16.99
C ARG A 213 -33.87 -30.81 16.95
N GLY A 214 -32.54 -30.86 16.80
CA GLY A 214 -31.76 -32.09 16.81
C GLY A 214 -31.73 -32.79 18.17
N LYS A 215 -31.72 -32.03 19.28
CA LYS A 215 -31.82 -32.59 20.64
C LYS A 215 -33.21 -33.14 20.97
N GLY A 216 -34.27 -32.46 20.52
CA GLY A 216 -35.64 -32.92 20.73
C GLY A 216 -35.98 -34.24 20.04
N LYS A 217 -35.36 -34.54 18.89
CA LYS A 217 -35.53 -35.81 18.18
C LYS A 217 -34.81 -36.99 18.86
N ARG A 218 -33.72 -36.76 19.58
CA ARG A 218 -32.99 -37.82 20.31
C ARG A 218 -33.68 -38.22 21.63
N SER A 219 -34.32 -37.28 22.33
CA SER A 219 -35.04 -37.54 23.57
C SER A 219 -36.35 -38.30 23.36
N GLY A 220 -36.99 -38.23 22.18
CA GLY A 220 -38.23 -38.91 21.89
C GLY A 220 -38.04 -40.39 21.41
N ALA A 221 -36.79 -40.82 21.12
CA ALA A 221 -36.50 -42.19 20.66
C ALA A 221 -36.16 -43.14 21.81
N GLU A 222 -35.82 -42.63 23.00
CA GLU A 222 -35.49 -43.48 24.16
C GLU A 222 -36.70 -43.87 25.02
N ASP A 223 -37.86 -43.21 24.81
CA ASP A 223 -39.11 -43.47 25.59
C ASP A 223 -40.06 -44.44 24.89
N SER A 224 -39.71 -44.99 23.72
CA SER A 224 -40.58 -45.96 22.99
C SER A 224 -40.17 -47.43 23.18
N ASP A 225 -39.17 -47.73 24.00
CA ASP A 225 -38.66 -49.10 24.22
C ASP A 225 -38.77 -49.57 25.67
N ARG A 226 -39.88 -49.15 26.38
CA ARG A 226 -40.24 -49.66 27.67
C ARG A 226 -41.66 -50.22 27.69
#